data_9aca03714fca9abea0f15cb2ff62552b
#
_entry.id   9aca03714fca9abea0f15cb2ff62552b
#
_cell.length_a   1.000
_cell.length_b   1.000
_cell.length_c   1.000
_cell.angle_alpha   90.00
_cell.angle_beta   90.00
_cell.angle_gamma   90.00
#
_symmetry.space_group_name_H-M   'P 1'
#
loop_
_entity.id
_entity.type
_entity.pdbx_description
1 polymer ?
#
loop_
_entity_poly.entity_id
_entity_poly.type
_entity_poly.pdbx_seq_one_letter_code
_entity_poly.pdbx_strand_id
1 'polypeptide(L)'
;MFSTFFINRPIFATVLSILIVIAGLVSLRGLPVEQYPTITPPTVVVRASYPGANASTIADMVGTPIEQQVNGVEGMLYMSSTSSSTGSYQLTITFEVGTDLDMATVLVENRVNMALSTLPQEVTQIGVTTTKESTNVVMFLSPVSYTHLRAHETG
;
A
#
# COMPACT_ATOMS: atom_id res chain seq x y z
N MET A 1 14.06 12.65 52.47
CA MET A 1 15.05 11.62 52.90
C MET A 1 15.69 10.86 51.73
N PHE A 2 15.11 10.79 50.54
CA PHE A 2 15.78 10.17 49.38
C PHE A 2 16.98 10.97 48.86
N SER A 3 16.92 12.31 48.89
CA SER A 3 17.97 13.18 48.40
C SER A 3 19.30 12.99 49.16
N THR A 4 19.23 12.84 50.49
CA THR A 4 20.43 12.66 51.36
C THR A 4 21.19 11.36 51.08
N PHE A 5 20.49 10.30 50.61
CA PHE A 5 21.10 9.03 50.26
C PHE A 5 22.00 9.16 48.99
N PHE A 6 21.53 9.92 47.99
CA PHE A 6 22.29 10.14 46.75
C PHE A 6 23.49 11.09 46.97
N ILE A 7 23.37 12.06 47.87
CA ILE A 7 24.46 12.99 48.20
C ILE A 7 25.62 12.26 48.87
N ASN A 8 25.33 11.27 49.73
CA ASN A 8 26.35 10.49 50.44
C ASN A 8 26.96 9.34 49.62
N ARG A 9 26.41 9.01 48.45
CA ARG A 9 26.92 7.94 47.59
C ARG A 9 26.96 8.39 46.11
N PRO A 10 27.91 9.27 45.75
CA PRO A 10 27.99 9.83 44.40
C PRO A 10 28.23 8.77 43.32
N ILE A 11 28.96 7.70 43.59
CA ILE A 11 29.24 6.61 42.64
C ILE A 11 27.95 5.86 42.29
N PHE A 12 27.07 5.63 43.24
CA PHE A 12 25.80 4.97 43.02
C PHE A 12 24.87 5.85 42.14
N ALA A 13 24.86 7.17 42.38
CA ALA A 13 24.08 8.10 41.61
C ALA A 13 24.54 8.18 40.13
N THR A 14 25.86 8.18 39.88
CA THR A 14 26.41 8.20 38.52
C THR A 14 26.14 6.89 37.77
N VAL A 15 26.28 5.74 38.41
CA VAL A 15 25.97 4.45 37.79
C VAL A 15 24.48 4.36 37.41
N LEU A 16 23.59 4.78 38.30
CA LEU A 16 22.14 4.79 38.04
C LEU A 16 21.78 5.73 36.89
N SER A 17 22.39 6.92 36.84
CA SER A 17 22.20 7.88 35.75
C SER A 17 22.63 7.31 34.38
N ILE A 18 23.79 6.66 34.34
CA ILE A 18 24.31 6.02 33.12
C ILE A 18 23.37 4.90 32.67
N LEU A 19 22.87 4.07 33.57
CA LEU A 19 21.92 3.01 33.25
C LEU A 19 20.61 3.55 32.64
N ILE A 20 20.09 4.64 33.23
CA ILE A 20 18.86 5.29 32.70
C ILE A 20 19.11 5.86 31.31
N VAL A 21 20.24 6.50 31.06
CA VAL A 21 20.61 7.05 29.75
C VAL A 21 20.75 5.93 28.71
N ILE A 22 21.42 4.83 29.04
CA ILE A 22 21.56 3.69 28.13
C ILE A 22 20.20 3.06 27.83
N ALA A 23 19.36 2.85 28.84
CA ALA A 23 18.00 2.33 28.65
C ALA A 23 17.16 3.26 27.76
N GLY A 24 17.26 4.57 27.94
CA GLY A 24 16.60 5.57 27.09
C GLY A 24 17.07 5.53 25.64
N LEU A 25 18.38 5.40 25.40
CA LEU A 25 18.95 5.30 24.05
C LEU A 25 18.54 4.01 23.33
N VAL A 26 18.48 2.90 24.05
CA VAL A 26 18.01 1.62 23.50
C VAL A 26 16.52 1.70 23.14
N SER A 27 15.71 2.28 24.03
CA SER A 27 14.28 2.48 23.77
C SER A 27 14.02 3.38 22.58
N LEU A 28 14.82 4.43 22.38
CA LEU A 28 14.71 5.34 21.23
C LEU A 28 14.88 4.62 19.88
N ARG A 29 15.76 3.61 19.82
CA ARG A 29 15.96 2.83 18.59
C ARG A 29 14.84 1.84 18.30
N GLY A 30 14.07 1.46 19.30
CA GLY A 30 12.95 0.53 19.16
C GLY A 30 11.59 1.21 18.92
N LEU A 31 11.52 2.55 18.96
CA LEU A 31 10.27 3.27 18.67
C LEU A 31 10.05 3.31 17.15
N PRO A 32 8.96 2.72 16.65
CA PRO A 32 8.57 2.91 15.27
C PRO A 32 8.18 4.39 15.08
N VAL A 33 8.97 5.11 14.30
CA VAL A 33 8.65 6.50 13.92
C VAL A 33 7.75 6.48 12.72
N GLU A 34 6.45 6.33 12.92
CA GLU A 34 5.47 6.61 11.89
C GLU A 34 5.27 8.14 11.82
N GLN A 35 5.68 8.72 10.69
CA GLN A 35 5.58 10.18 10.47
C GLN A 35 4.13 10.67 10.38
N TYR A 36 3.20 9.80 10.00
CA TYR A 36 1.77 10.10 9.92
C TYR A 36 0.94 8.89 10.35
N PRO A 37 -0.13 9.09 11.12
CA PRO A 37 -1.08 8.00 11.36
C PRO A 37 -1.64 7.55 10.00
N THR A 38 -1.69 6.25 9.76
CA THR A 38 -2.31 5.65 8.57
C THR A 38 -3.82 5.85 8.62
N ILE A 39 -4.28 7.06 8.29
CA ILE A 39 -5.70 7.41 8.20
C ILE A 39 -6.32 7.04 6.85
N THR A 40 -5.49 6.68 5.87
CA THR A 40 -5.96 6.21 4.57
C THR A 40 -6.30 4.73 4.64
N PRO A 41 -7.53 4.35 4.25
CA PRO A 41 -7.91 2.95 4.18
C PRO A 41 -6.96 2.17 3.25
N PRO A 42 -6.50 0.98 3.64
CA PRO A 42 -5.65 0.17 2.79
C PRO A 42 -6.44 -0.36 1.59
N THR A 43 -5.77 -0.45 0.43
CA THR A 43 -6.40 -0.89 -0.82
C THR A 43 -5.64 -2.05 -1.46
N VAL A 44 -6.41 -2.97 -2.06
CA VAL A 44 -5.90 -4.05 -2.92
C VAL A 44 -6.43 -3.82 -4.32
N VAL A 45 -5.56 -3.95 -5.31
CA VAL A 45 -5.91 -3.72 -6.71
C VAL A 45 -5.71 -5.01 -7.51
N VAL A 46 -6.77 -5.42 -8.19
CA VAL A 46 -6.78 -6.54 -9.14
C VAL A 46 -6.75 -5.99 -10.55
N ARG A 47 -5.82 -6.46 -11.37
CA ARG A 47 -5.69 -6.06 -12.78
C ARG A 47 -5.78 -7.28 -13.68
N ALA A 48 -6.55 -7.13 -14.76
CA ALA A 48 -6.65 -8.12 -15.83
C ALA A 48 -6.56 -7.44 -17.20
N SER A 49 -6.16 -8.19 -18.21
CA SER A 49 -6.08 -7.70 -19.58
C SER A 49 -6.84 -8.63 -20.52
N TYR A 50 -7.69 -8.05 -21.36
CA TYR A 50 -8.43 -8.74 -22.41
C TYR A 50 -8.24 -7.98 -23.75
N PRO A 51 -7.13 -8.23 -24.46
CA PRO A 51 -6.80 -7.51 -25.69
C PRO A 51 -7.89 -7.67 -26.75
N GLY A 52 -8.25 -6.57 -27.39
CA GLY A 52 -9.24 -6.55 -28.47
C GLY A 52 -10.71 -6.51 -28.01
N ALA A 53 -10.98 -6.64 -26.71
CA ALA A 53 -12.32 -6.47 -26.17
C ALA A 53 -12.64 -5.00 -25.92
N ASN A 54 -13.90 -4.62 -26.08
CA ASN A 54 -14.37 -3.30 -25.68
C ASN A 54 -14.68 -3.23 -24.19
N ALA A 55 -14.87 -2.01 -23.65
CA ALA A 55 -15.08 -1.81 -22.22
C ALA A 55 -16.30 -2.56 -21.65
N SER A 56 -17.42 -2.65 -22.40
CA SER A 56 -18.61 -3.37 -21.96
C SER A 56 -18.38 -4.88 -21.90
N THR A 57 -17.73 -5.46 -22.94
CA THR A 57 -17.38 -6.89 -22.93
C THR A 57 -16.45 -7.24 -21.77
N ILE A 58 -15.49 -6.36 -21.44
CA ILE A 58 -14.59 -6.57 -20.30
C ILE A 58 -15.38 -6.52 -18.99
N ALA A 59 -16.26 -5.55 -18.83
CA ALA A 59 -17.09 -5.45 -17.64
C ALA A 59 -17.94 -6.71 -17.42
N ASP A 60 -18.57 -7.22 -18.50
CA ASP A 60 -19.46 -8.38 -18.43
C ASP A 60 -18.69 -9.71 -18.27
N MET A 61 -17.61 -9.91 -19.05
CA MET A 61 -16.91 -11.18 -19.16
C MET A 61 -15.76 -11.35 -18.14
N VAL A 62 -15.19 -10.26 -17.65
CA VAL A 62 -14.07 -10.25 -16.73
C VAL A 62 -14.48 -9.63 -15.40
N GLY A 63 -15.07 -8.43 -15.42
CA GLY A 63 -15.44 -7.69 -14.24
C GLY A 63 -16.47 -8.44 -13.39
N THR A 64 -17.60 -8.77 -13.99
CA THR A 64 -18.70 -9.42 -13.26
C THR A 64 -18.29 -10.72 -12.55
N PRO A 65 -17.59 -11.68 -13.16
CA PRO A 65 -17.15 -12.89 -12.46
C PRO A 65 -16.18 -12.60 -11.31
N ILE A 66 -15.23 -11.70 -11.51
CA ILE A 66 -14.26 -11.33 -10.46
C ILE A 66 -14.97 -10.64 -9.30
N GLU A 67 -15.81 -9.65 -9.59
CA GLU A 67 -16.56 -8.89 -8.58
C GLU A 67 -17.47 -9.77 -7.74
N GLN A 68 -18.16 -10.72 -8.38
CA GLN A 68 -19.03 -11.67 -7.68
C GLN A 68 -18.26 -12.55 -6.67
N GLN A 69 -17.04 -12.98 -7.02
CA GLN A 69 -16.23 -13.80 -6.14
C GLN A 69 -15.56 -12.99 -5.03
N VAL A 70 -15.11 -11.78 -5.35
CA VAL A 70 -14.44 -10.89 -4.39
C VAL A 70 -15.44 -10.25 -3.42
N ASN A 71 -16.71 -10.12 -3.83
CA ASN A 71 -17.73 -9.54 -2.97
C ASN A 71 -17.87 -10.31 -1.66
N GLY A 72 -17.84 -9.59 -0.54
CA GLY A 72 -17.94 -10.15 0.80
C GLY A 72 -16.62 -10.68 1.38
N VAL A 73 -15.47 -10.27 0.86
CA VAL A 73 -14.18 -10.48 1.52
C VAL A 73 -14.17 -9.74 2.86
N GLU A 74 -13.65 -10.40 3.89
CA GLU A 74 -13.61 -9.89 5.26
C GLU A 74 -12.87 -8.55 5.36
N GLY A 75 -13.45 -7.59 6.07
CA GLY A 75 -12.89 -6.25 6.23
C GLY A 75 -13.05 -5.32 5.02
N MET A 76 -13.72 -5.75 3.95
CA MET A 76 -13.98 -4.90 2.77
C MET A 76 -15.06 -3.85 3.09
N LEU A 77 -14.76 -2.57 2.81
CA LEU A 77 -15.72 -1.47 2.89
C LEU A 77 -16.50 -1.31 1.59
N TYR A 78 -15.80 -1.18 0.48
CA TYR A 78 -16.36 -1.06 -0.87
C TYR A 78 -15.34 -1.48 -1.92
N MET A 79 -15.83 -1.71 -3.12
CA MET A 79 -15.02 -1.95 -4.30
C MET A 79 -15.45 -1.04 -5.44
N SER A 80 -14.52 -0.71 -6.33
CA SER A 80 -14.74 0.10 -7.52
C SER A 80 -13.98 -0.50 -8.68
N SER A 81 -14.64 -0.67 -9.83
CA SER A 81 -14.02 -1.22 -11.03
C SER A 81 -13.99 -0.22 -12.17
N THR A 82 -13.00 -0.37 -13.03
CA THR A 82 -12.85 0.42 -14.25
C THR A 82 -12.45 -0.50 -15.39
N SER A 83 -13.22 -0.42 -16.49
CA SER A 83 -12.96 -1.14 -17.74
C SER A 83 -12.61 -0.14 -18.84
N SER A 84 -11.50 -0.37 -19.54
CA SER A 84 -11.03 0.49 -20.62
C SER A 84 -11.28 -0.14 -21.99
N SER A 85 -11.56 0.69 -22.99
CA SER A 85 -11.65 0.26 -24.41
C SER A 85 -10.31 -0.25 -24.99
N THR A 86 -9.21 -0.08 -24.24
CA THR A 86 -7.89 -0.63 -24.60
C THR A 86 -7.69 -2.07 -24.16
N GLY A 87 -8.71 -2.71 -23.58
CA GLY A 87 -8.62 -4.09 -23.14
C GLY A 87 -8.15 -4.26 -21.68
N SER A 88 -8.09 -3.20 -20.86
CA SER A 88 -7.67 -3.30 -19.48
C SER A 88 -8.83 -3.23 -18.49
N TYR A 89 -8.77 -4.05 -17.46
CA TYR A 89 -9.67 -4.08 -16.32
C TYR A 89 -8.89 -3.82 -15.05
N GLN A 90 -9.43 -3.00 -14.16
CA GLN A 90 -8.90 -2.74 -12.85
C GLN A 90 -10.03 -2.72 -11.81
N LEU A 91 -9.88 -3.53 -10.75
CA LEU A 91 -10.76 -3.54 -9.59
C LEU A 91 -9.96 -3.06 -8.38
N THR A 92 -10.42 -2.02 -7.72
CA THR A 92 -9.85 -1.48 -6.49
C THR A 92 -10.77 -1.85 -5.33
N ILE A 93 -10.24 -2.56 -4.35
CA ILE A 93 -10.95 -2.99 -3.14
C ILE A 93 -10.38 -2.21 -1.97
N THR A 94 -11.25 -1.52 -1.25
CA THR A 94 -10.89 -0.70 -0.08
C THR A 94 -11.30 -1.42 1.19
N PHE A 95 -10.38 -1.53 2.14
CA PHE A 95 -10.57 -2.22 3.42
C PHE A 95 -10.68 -1.24 4.58
N GLU A 96 -11.15 -1.73 5.72
CA GLU A 96 -11.20 -0.96 6.97
C GLU A 96 -9.80 -0.56 7.43
N VAL A 97 -9.70 0.62 8.06
CA VAL A 97 -8.44 1.09 8.64
C VAL A 97 -8.00 0.14 9.76
N GLY A 98 -6.75 -0.32 9.67
CA GLY A 98 -6.19 -1.30 10.60
C GLY A 98 -6.28 -2.75 10.14
N THR A 99 -6.90 -3.02 8.97
CA THR A 99 -6.86 -4.34 8.34
C THR A 99 -5.44 -4.69 7.92
N ASP A 100 -5.02 -5.93 8.21
CA ASP A 100 -3.74 -6.47 7.71
C ASP A 100 -3.82 -6.62 6.18
N LEU A 101 -3.07 -5.76 5.49
CA LEU A 101 -3.08 -5.70 4.03
C LEU A 101 -2.50 -6.95 3.37
N ASP A 102 -1.58 -7.65 4.05
CA ASP A 102 -1.00 -8.90 3.53
C ASP A 102 -2.03 -10.02 3.57
N MET A 103 -2.75 -10.15 4.68
CA MET A 103 -3.85 -11.11 4.80
C MET A 103 -5.00 -10.76 3.83
N ALA A 104 -5.39 -9.49 3.73
CA ALA A 104 -6.42 -9.04 2.79
C ALA A 104 -6.05 -9.36 1.33
N THR A 105 -4.79 -9.17 0.95
CA THR A 105 -4.29 -9.51 -0.39
C THR A 105 -4.43 -11.01 -0.68
N VAL A 106 -4.04 -11.87 0.27
CA VAL A 106 -4.18 -13.33 0.14
C VAL A 106 -5.66 -13.74 0.01
N LEU A 107 -6.55 -13.14 0.79
CA LEU A 107 -7.98 -13.43 0.71
C LEU A 107 -8.56 -13.03 -0.66
N VAL A 108 -8.20 -11.85 -1.17
CA VAL A 108 -8.61 -11.39 -2.50
C VAL A 108 -8.05 -12.31 -3.59
N GLU A 109 -6.77 -12.67 -3.51
CA GLU A 109 -6.12 -13.56 -4.48
C GLU A 109 -6.80 -14.94 -4.53
N ASN A 110 -7.14 -15.52 -3.37
CA ASN A 110 -7.89 -16.77 -3.31
C ASN A 110 -9.26 -16.65 -3.99
N ARG A 111 -9.97 -15.53 -3.81
CA ARG A 111 -11.27 -15.29 -4.44
C ARG A 111 -11.12 -15.08 -5.96
N VAL A 112 -10.11 -14.34 -6.39
CA VAL A 112 -9.78 -14.14 -7.82
C VAL A 112 -9.43 -15.48 -8.47
N ASN A 113 -8.66 -16.33 -7.81
CA ASN A 113 -8.31 -17.67 -8.31
C ASN A 113 -9.55 -18.55 -8.54
N MET A 114 -10.58 -18.43 -7.70
CA MET A 114 -11.86 -19.13 -7.94
C MET A 114 -12.57 -18.58 -9.18
N ALA A 115 -12.47 -17.29 -9.46
CA ALA A 115 -13.06 -16.68 -10.66
C ALA A 115 -12.36 -17.09 -11.95
N LEU A 116 -11.07 -17.47 -11.92
CA LEU A 116 -10.28 -17.80 -13.13
C LEU A 116 -10.92 -18.87 -14.00
N SER A 117 -11.63 -19.83 -13.40
CA SER A 117 -12.32 -20.91 -14.14
C SER A 117 -13.48 -20.42 -15.00
N THR A 118 -14.00 -19.24 -14.73
CA THR A 118 -15.15 -18.63 -15.45
C THR A 118 -14.69 -17.54 -16.43
N LEU A 119 -13.40 -17.16 -16.41
CA LEU A 119 -12.86 -16.13 -17.28
C LEU A 119 -12.52 -16.67 -18.67
N PRO A 120 -12.53 -15.81 -19.72
CA PRO A 120 -12.07 -16.16 -21.05
C PRO A 120 -10.62 -16.65 -21.05
N GLN A 121 -10.30 -17.58 -21.96
CA GLN A 121 -8.98 -18.20 -22.03
C GLN A 121 -7.87 -17.17 -22.32
N GLU A 122 -8.16 -16.15 -23.11
CA GLU A 122 -7.23 -15.07 -23.41
C GLU A 122 -6.81 -14.29 -22.16
N VAL A 123 -7.74 -14.07 -21.22
CA VAL A 123 -7.46 -13.39 -19.94
C VAL A 123 -6.64 -14.28 -19.02
N THR A 124 -6.99 -15.56 -18.95
CA THR A 124 -6.28 -16.51 -18.08
C THR A 124 -4.85 -16.81 -18.56
N GLN A 125 -4.60 -16.78 -19.89
CA GLN A 125 -3.25 -16.93 -20.46
C GLN A 125 -2.34 -15.75 -20.15
N ILE A 126 -2.87 -14.52 -20.16
CA ILE A 126 -2.12 -13.31 -19.77
C ILE A 126 -1.94 -13.26 -18.25
N GLY A 127 -2.94 -13.72 -17.52
CA GLY A 127 -2.99 -13.75 -16.08
C GLY A 127 -3.70 -12.54 -15.46
N VAL A 128 -4.21 -12.78 -14.26
CA VAL A 128 -4.79 -11.73 -13.40
C VAL A 128 -3.81 -11.44 -12.28
N THR A 129 -3.51 -10.17 -12.06
CA THR A 129 -2.53 -9.75 -11.06
C THR A 129 -3.24 -9.07 -9.89
N THR A 130 -2.93 -9.49 -8.68
CA THR A 130 -3.40 -8.85 -7.44
C THR A 130 -2.21 -8.17 -6.76
N THR A 131 -2.35 -6.88 -6.47
CA THR A 131 -1.29 -6.08 -5.84
C THR A 131 -1.85 -5.26 -4.70
N LYS A 132 -1.08 -5.17 -3.60
CA LYS A 132 -1.39 -4.22 -2.52
C LYS A 132 -0.94 -2.82 -2.94
N GLU A 133 -1.79 -1.84 -2.72
CA GLU A 133 -1.46 -0.44 -2.94
C GLU A 133 -1.40 0.25 -1.58
N SER A 134 -0.18 0.52 -1.10
CA SER A 134 0.01 1.34 0.09
C SER A 134 0.21 2.79 -0.34
N THR A 135 -0.51 3.69 0.30
CA THR A 135 -0.50 5.14 0.00
C THR A 135 0.80 5.84 0.45
N ASN A 136 1.86 5.09 0.73
CA ASN A 136 3.16 5.67 0.98
C ASN A 136 3.72 6.23 -0.33
N VAL A 137 3.28 7.44 -0.68
CA VAL A 137 3.85 8.22 -1.77
C VAL A 137 5.26 8.62 -1.36
N VAL A 138 6.24 7.83 -1.78
CA VAL A 138 7.64 8.26 -1.77
C VAL A 138 7.75 9.37 -2.81
N MET A 139 8.17 10.54 -2.39
CA MET A 139 8.35 11.78 -3.17
C MET A 139 8.89 11.48 -4.58
N PHE A 140 8.13 11.87 -5.62
CA PHE A 140 8.65 11.92 -6.99
C PHE A 140 9.49 13.18 -7.17
N LEU A 141 10.81 13.04 -7.13
CA LEU A 141 11.73 14.10 -7.59
C LEU A 141 11.78 14.06 -9.12
N SER A 142 11.07 14.96 -9.76
CA SER A 142 11.24 15.23 -11.18
C SER A 142 12.32 16.31 -11.35
N PRO A 143 13.54 15.97 -11.78
CA PRO A 143 14.55 16.98 -12.10
C PRO A 143 14.13 17.68 -13.40
N VAL A 144 13.55 18.88 -13.29
CA VAL A 144 13.28 19.74 -14.44
C VAL A 144 14.57 20.47 -14.78
N SER A 145 15.23 20.02 -15.84
CA SER A 145 16.37 20.73 -16.41
C SER A 145 15.86 21.91 -17.24
N TYR A 146 15.96 23.12 -16.71
CA TYR A 146 15.74 24.33 -17.47
C TYR A 146 16.99 24.62 -18.33
N THR A 147 17.04 24.08 -19.55
CA THR A 147 17.94 24.56 -20.56
C THR A 147 17.35 25.82 -21.18
N HIS A 148 17.73 26.98 -20.69
CA HIS A 148 17.49 28.23 -21.37
C HIS A 148 18.34 28.25 -22.66
N LEU A 149 17.70 27.94 -23.78
CA LEU A 149 18.21 28.34 -25.07
C LEU A 149 18.02 29.86 -25.18
N ARG A 150 19.10 30.61 -24.89
CA ARG A 150 19.21 32.01 -25.29
C ARG A 150 19.22 32.04 -26.82
N ALA A 151 18.11 32.44 -27.42
CA ALA A 151 18.10 32.87 -28.81
C ALA A 151 18.92 34.15 -28.86
N HIS A 152 20.08 34.09 -29.51
CA HIS A 152 20.88 35.25 -29.85
C HIS A 152 20.22 35.88 -31.08
N GLU A 153 19.48 36.95 -30.89
CA GLU A 153 19.17 37.88 -31.96
C GLU A 153 20.47 38.61 -32.31
N THR A 154 20.99 38.36 -33.50
CA THR A 154 21.91 39.28 -34.20
C THR A 154 21.08 40.00 -35.26
N GLY A 155 20.91 41.31 -35.05
CA GLY A 155 20.43 42.25 -36.04
C GLY A 155 21.40 42.49 -37.21
#